data_1216e562e3b43c1f0f52d9ecdb526b1c
#
_entry.id   1216e562e3b43c1f0f52d9ecdb526b1c
#
_cell.length_a   1.000
_cell.length_b   1.000
_cell.length_c   1.000
_cell.angle_alpha   90.00
_cell.angle_beta   90.00
_cell.angle_gamma   90.00
#
_symmetry.space_group_name_H-M   'P 1'
#
loop_
_entity.id
_entity.type
_entity.pdbx_description
1 polymer ?
#
loop_
_entity_poly.entity_id
_entity_poly.type
_entity_poly.pdbx_seq_one_letter_code
_entity_poly.pdbx_strand_id
1 'polypeptide(L)'
;MATAREIHRHMKGIKNIGQITKAMKMVAAARLRKAQEKAGSSRPYALKIKEVLANIVCDKGMVAGLDAKKHPLLQKREVKKIGYLVVCSDKGLAGAYSSNALKKAVAEISEIEGDVVIITSGRRARDFFTRRGYNVISSHLGFSDKPSYNDAVAIATDAAERFGDMQFDELHIVFTLFKTALSQIPTSDIILPVLSLIHISEPTRPRLISY
;
A
#
# COMPACT_ATOMS: atom_id res chain seq x y z
N MET A 1 48.01 14.92 10.55
CA MET A 1 47.11 16.03 11.01
C MET A 1 46.52 16.72 9.78
N ALA A 2 45.19 16.94 9.76
CA ALA A 2 44.54 17.65 8.66
C ALA A 2 45.03 19.09 8.60
N THR A 3 45.42 19.58 7.43
CA THR A 3 45.86 20.94 7.23
C THR A 3 44.70 21.94 7.34
N ALA A 4 44.94 23.17 7.77
CA ALA A 4 43.93 24.22 7.86
C ALA A 4 43.16 24.41 6.52
N ARG A 5 43.80 24.17 5.41
CA ARG A 5 43.22 24.22 4.06
C ARG A 5 42.23 23.10 3.79
N GLU A 6 42.48 21.89 4.30
CA GLU A 6 41.57 20.75 4.21
C GLU A 6 40.33 20.97 5.05
N ILE A 7 40.51 21.48 6.29
CA ILE A 7 39.41 21.81 7.18
C ILE A 7 38.49 22.87 6.54
N HIS A 8 39.06 23.92 5.94
CA HIS A 8 38.26 24.94 5.25
C HIS A 8 37.49 24.37 4.05
N ARG A 9 38.13 23.47 3.28
CA ARG A 9 37.47 22.77 2.17
C ARG A 9 36.31 21.91 2.65
N HIS A 10 36.46 21.15 3.74
CA HIS A 10 35.42 20.39 4.36
C HIS A 10 34.25 21.26 4.87
N MET A 11 34.55 22.36 5.55
CA MET A 11 33.52 23.30 6.01
C MET A 11 32.72 23.88 4.83
N LYS A 12 33.33 24.24 3.73
CA LYS A 12 32.66 24.72 2.52
C LYS A 12 31.78 23.63 1.93
N GLY A 13 32.23 22.35 1.89
CA GLY A 13 31.45 21.20 1.47
C GLY A 13 30.21 21.00 2.33
N ILE A 14 30.35 20.98 3.64
CA ILE A 14 29.25 20.83 4.60
C ILE A 14 28.22 21.95 4.44
N LYS A 15 28.67 23.21 4.29
CA LYS A 15 27.80 24.36 4.05
C LYS A 15 26.97 24.21 2.77
N ASN A 16 27.61 23.76 1.69
CA ASN A 16 26.90 23.50 0.41
C ASN A 16 25.88 22.38 0.55
N ILE A 17 26.25 21.27 1.21
CA ILE A 17 25.32 20.16 1.50
C ILE A 17 24.16 20.66 2.36
N GLY A 18 24.40 21.49 3.36
CA GLY A 18 23.36 22.12 4.18
C GLY A 18 22.37 22.95 3.36
N GLN A 19 22.85 23.72 2.37
CA GLN A 19 21.98 24.47 1.46
C GLN A 19 21.12 23.55 0.59
N ILE A 20 21.72 22.49 0.03
CA ILE A 20 21.00 21.51 -0.80
C ILE A 20 19.93 20.82 0.02
N THR A 21 20.24 20.34 1.24
CA THR A 21 19.27 19.67 2.10
C THR A 21 18.14 20.59 2.56
N LYS A 22 18.44 21.88 2.79
CA LYS A 22 17.40 22.89 3.08
C LYS A 22 16.46 23.08 1.89
N ALA A 23 16.96 23.15 0.67
CA ALA A 23 16.17 23.24 -0.55
C ALA A 23 15.31 21.96 -0.73
N MET A 24 15.89 20.77 -0.54
CA MET A 24 15.17 19.51 -0.60
C MET A 24 14.04 19.42 0.44
N LYS A 25 14.27 19.92 1.66
CA LYS A 25 13.25 20.01 2.71
C LYS A 25 12.04 20.86 2.27
N MET A 26 12.29 22.03 1.64
CA MET A 26 11.21 22.89 1.15
C MET A 26 10.39 22.22 0.04
N VAL A 27 11.07 21.58 -0.92
CA VAL A 27 10.40 20.84 -1.99
C VAL A 27 9.58 19.66 -1.43
N ALA A 28 10.15 18.91 -0.48
CA ALA A 28 9.46 17.79 0.15
C ALA A 28 8.21 18.26 0.93
N ALA A 29 8.31 19.39 1.66
CA ALA A 29 7.16 19.97 2.39
C ALA A 29 6.03 20.38 1.44
N ALA A 30 6.35 21.01 0.30
CA ALA A 30 5.36 21.38 -0.71
C ALA A 30 4.67 20.15 -1.34
N ARG A 31 5.46 19.11 -1.64
CA ARG A 31 4.92 17.82 -2.15
C ARG A 31 4.04 17.11 -1.13
N LEU A 32 4.44 17.10 0.14
CA LEU A 32 3.65 16.51 1.23
C LEU A 32 2.30 17.20 1.36
N ARG A 33 2.28 18.54 1.40
CA ARG A 33 1.03 19.30 1.46
C ARG A 33 0.10 18.94 0.31
N LYS A 34 0.61 18.94 -0.93
CA LYS A 34 -0.18 18.57 -2.11
C LYS A 34 -0.70 17.13 -2.06
N ALA A 35 0.11 16.19 -1.55
CA ALA A 35 -0.30 14.80 -1.38
C ALA A 35 -1.40 14.66 -0.30
N GLN A 36 -1.29 15.39 0.82
CA GLN A 36 -2.30 15.42 1.87
C GLN A 36 -3.63 16.00 1.38
N GLU A 37 -3.60 17.10 0.64
CA GLU A 37 -4.79 17.71 0.03
C GLU A 37 -5.48 16.69 -0.92
N LYS A 38 -4.71 16.01 -1.77
CA LYS A 38 -5.25 15.00 -2.69
C LYS A 38 -5.82 13.78 -1.95
N ALA A 39 -5.13 13.27 -0.94
CA ALA A 39 -5.61 12.15 -0.14
C ALA A 39 -6.86 12.53 0.67
N GLY A 40 -6.90 13.75 1.23
CA GLY A 40 -8.05 14.27 1.95
C GLY A 40 -9.30 14.40 1.09
N SER A 41 -9.15 14.88 -0.15
CA SER A 41 -10.27 15.01 -1.10
C SER A 41 -10.80 13.67 -1.61
N SER A 42 -9.95 12.64 -1.71
CA SER A 42 -10.36 11.32 -2.20
C SER A 42 -10.99 10.43 -1.11
N ARG A 43 -10.68 10.68 0.15
CA ARG A 43 -11.11 9.84 1.28
C ARG A 43 -12.63 9.71 1.44
N PRO A 44 -13.44 10.79 1.38
CA PRO A 44 -14.90 10.68 1.49
C PRO A 44 -15.50 9.80 0.42
N TYR A 45 -15.00 9.91 -0.82
CA TYR A 45 -15.44 9.09 -1.95
C TYR A 45 -15.12 7.60 -1.72
N ALA A 46 -13.91 7.28 -1.29
CA ALA A 46 -13.51 5.90 -1.00
C ALA A 46 -14.35 5.28 0.13
N LEU A 47 -14.65 6.04 1.19
CA LEU A 47 -15.51 5.58 2.28
C LEU A 47 -16.93 5.32 1.80
N LYS A 48 -17.49 6.20 0.95
CA LYS A 48 -18.85 6.02 0.43
C LYS A 48 -18.97 4.82 -0.51
N ILE A 49 -17.95 4.57 -1.34
CA ILE A 49 -17.91 3.36 -2.17
C ILE A 49 -17.86 2.10 -1.29
N LYS A 50 -17.03 2.08 -0.25
CA LYS A 50 -17.00 0.94 0.68
C LYS A 50 -18.36 0.70 1.34
N GLU A 51 -19.05 1.74 1.76
CA GLU A 51 -20.40 1.65 2.34
C GLU A 51 -21.42 1.07 1.35
N VAL A 52 -21.41 1.55 0.10
CA VAL A 52 -22.30 1.04 -0.95
C VAL A 52 -22.01 -0.42 -1.25
N LEU A 53 -20.73 -0.81 -1.38
CA LEU A 53 -20.35 -2.21 -1.59
C LEU A 53 -20.77 -3.08 -0.41
N ALA A 54 -20.57 -2.62 0.83
CA ALA A 54 -21.01 -3.33 2.02
C ALA A 54 -22.53 -3.59 2.01
N ASN A 55 -23.33 -2.59 1.65
CA ASN A 55 -24.79 -2.73 1.56
C ASN A 55 -25.21 -3.73 0.49
N ILE A 56 -24.58 -3.73 -0.68
CA ILE A 56 -24.86 -4.68 -1.76
C ILE A 56 -24.55 -6.12 -1.32
N VAL A 57 -23.45 -6.31 -0.64
CA VAL A 57 -22.98 -7.62 -0.22
C VAL A 57 -23.69 -8.14 1.02
N CYS A 58 -24.15 -7.25 1.92
CA CYS A 58 -24.95 -7.63 3.09
C CYS A 58 -26.37 -8.11 2.70
N ASP A 59 -26.85 -7.75 1.53
CA ASP A 59 -28.13 -8.24 1.02
C ASP A 59 -27.99 -9.70 0.51
N LYS A 60 -28.28 -10.65 1.42
CA LYS A 60 -28.19 -12.09 1.13
C LYS A 60 -29.02 -12.53 -0.08
N GLY A 61 -30.11 -11.83 -0.38
CA GLY A 61 -30.95 -12.09 -1.56
C GLY A 61 -30.22 -11.70 -2.86
N MET A 62 -29.50 -10.60 -2.86
CA MET A 62 -28.71 -10.14 -4.02
C MET A 62 -27.51 -11.04 -4.29
N VAL A 63 -26.78 -11.42 -3.24
CA VAL A 63 -25.58 -12.26 -3.38
C VAL A 63 -25.91 -13.69 -3.78
N ALA A 64 -27.01 -14.25 -3.28
CA ALA A 64 -27.45 -15.60 -3.65
C ALA A 64 -27.91 -15.70 -5.12
N GLY A 65 -28.32 -14.58 -5.73
CA GLY A 65 -28.70 -14.50 -7.16
C GLY A 65 -27.54 -14.15 -8.10
N LEU A 66 -26.39 -13.79 -7.58
CA LEU A 66 -25.21 -13.46 -8.39
C LEU A 66 -24.53 -14.71 -8.92
N ASP A 67 -24.55 -14.85 -10.24
CA ASP A 67 -23.86 -15.94 -10.95
C ASP A 67 -22.34 -15.81 -10.67
N ALA A 68 -21.77 -16.76 -9.92
CA ALA A 68 -20.35 -16.76 -9.57
C ALA A 68 -19.43 -16.69 -10.80
N LYS A 69 -19.91 -17.20 -11.96
CA LYS A 69 -19.20 -17.10 -13.25
C LYS A 69 -19.15 -15.68 -13.82
N LYS A 70 -20.18 -14.85 -13.51
CA LYS A 70 -20.26 -13.45 -14.00
C LYS A 70 -19.53 -12.48 -13.09
N HIS A 71 -19.34 -12.83 -11.82
CA HIS A 71 -18.74 -11.95 -10.81
C HIS A 71 -17.61 -12.66 -10.04
N PRO A 72 -16.49 -13.00 -10.69
CA PRO A 72 -15.41 -13.80 -10.06
C PRO A 72 -14.80 -13.11 -8.83
N LEU A 73 -14.78 -11.77 -8.78
CA LEU A 73 -14.21 -10.99 -7.66
C LEU A 73 -15.04 -11.08 -6.36
N LEU A 74 -16.29 -11.54 -6.44
CA LEU A 74 -17.17 -11.76 -5.28
C LEU A 74 -17.12 -13.22 -4.79
N GLN A 75 -16.46 -14.10 -5.51
CA GLN A 75 -16.45 -15.51 -5.19
C GLN A 75 -15.52 -15.81 -4.02
N LYS A 76 -16.08 -16.32 -2.91
CA LYS A 76 -15.30 -16.87 -1.81
C LYS A 76 -14.84 -18.29 -2.19
N ARG A 77 -13.53 -18.53 -2.12
CA ARG A 77 -12.89 -19.82 -2.44
C ARG A 77 -12.21 -20.38 -1.19
N GLU A 78 -11.86 -21.67 -1.23
CA GLU A 78 -10.93 -22.23 -0.26
C GLU A 78 -9.54 -21.62 -0.49
N VAL A 79 -8.96 -21.02 0.54
CA VAL A 79 -7.70 -20.30 0.45
C VAL A 79 -6.55 -21.29 0.44
N LYS A 80 -5.94 -21.50 -0.72
CA LYS A 80 -4.72 -22.33 -0.91
C LYS A 80 -3.50 -21.49 -1.26
N LYS A 81 -3.73 -20.40 -2.00
CA LYS A 81 -2.68 -19.47 -2.43
C LYS A 81 -3.06 -18.06 -2.04
N ILE A 82 -2.15 -17.36 -1.38
CA ILE A 82 -2.38 -15.99 -0.94
C ILE A 82 -1.51 -15.03 -1.76
N GLY A 83 -2.16 -14.01 -2.33
CA GLY A 83 -1.48 -12.91 -2.99
C GLY A 83 -1.20 -11.75 -2.03
N TYR A 84 -0.04 -11.14 -2.16
CA TYR A 84 0.32 -9.93 -1.43
C TYR A 84 0.63 -8.79 -2.40
N LEU A 85 -0.18 -7.74 -2.39
CA LEU A 85 0.12 -6.47 -3.06
C LEU A 85 0.88 -5.57 -2.09
N VAL A 86 2.19 -5.46 -2.25
CA VAL A 86 3.04 -4.66 -1.34
C VAL A 86 3.35 -3.30 -1.94
N VAL A 87 2.84 -2.24 -1.31
CA VAL A 87 3.00 -0.85 -1.77
C VAL A 87 4.17 -0.18 -1.05
N CYS A 88 5.21 0.15 -1.82
CA CYS A 88 6.40 0.84 -1.34
C CYS A 88 6.79 2.00 -2.26
N SER A 89 7.87 2.71 -1.92
CA SER A 89 8.42 3.77 -2.77
C SER A 89 9.33 3.23 -3.88
N ASP A 90 9.44 3.99 -4.97
CA ASP A 90 10.47 3.76 -6.00
C ASP A 90 11.83 4.26 -5.55
N LYS A 91 11.87 5.37 -4.79
CA LYS A 91 13.08 6.06 -4.38
C LYS A 91 13.41 5.79 -2.91
N GLY A 92 14.68 5.98 -2.58
CA GLY A 92 15.17 5.96 -1.20
C GLY A 92 14.97 7.31 -0.49
N LEU A 93 15.67 7.47 0.61
CA LEU A 93 15.64 8.67 1.47
C LEU A 93 14.26 8.99 2.06
N ALA A 94 13.46 7.93 2.28
CA ALA A 94 12.13 8.00 2.88
C ALA A 94 12.10 7.46 4.33
N GLY A 95 13.22 7.52 5.05
CA GLY A 95 13.34 6.98 6.40
C GLY A 95 12.99 5.49 6.45
N ALA A 96 12.23 5.09 7.45
CA ALA A 96 11.81 3.70 7.66
C ALA A 96 10.53 3.31 6.88
N TYR A 97 9.96 4.18 6.05
CA TYR A 97 8.70 3.96 5.34
C TYR A 97 8.65 2.60 4.63
N SER A 98 9.54 2.39 3.65
CA SER A 98 9.55 1.13 2.90
C SER A 98 9.97 -0.06 3.74
N SER A 99 10.95 0.10 4.64
CA SER A 99 11.41 -1.00 5.49
C SER A 99 10.35 -1.49 6.48
N ASN A 100 9.52 -0.60 7.01
CA ASN A 100 8.43 -0.98 7.91
C ASN A 100 7.31 -1.72 7.18
N ALA A 101 6.92 -1.26 5.97
CA ALA A 101 5.94 -1.96 5.14
C ALA A 101 6.44 -3.36 4.74
N LEU A 102 7.72 -3.48 4.34
CA LEU A 102 8.33 -4.76 3.98
C LEU A 102 8.43 -5.71 5.17
N LYS A 103 8.80 -5.22 6.36
CA LYS A 103 8.81 -6.03 7.58
C LYS A 103 7.42 -6.55 7.92
N LYS A 104 6.38 -5.71 7.81
CA LYS A 104 5.00 -6.13 8.04
C LYS A 104 4.58 -7.23 7.08
N ALA A 105 4.85 -7.06 5.77
CA ALA A 105 4.56 -8.07 4.77
C ALA A 105 5.29 -9.40 5.04
N VAL A 106 6.59 -9.36 5.36
CA VAL A 106 7.37 -10.57 5.66
C VAL A 106 6.86 -11.25 6.91
N ALA A 107 6.50 -10.51 7.96
CA ALA A 107 5.97 -11.09 9.20
C ALA A 107 4.68 -11.88 8.91
N GLU A 108 3.75 -11.30 8.15
CA GLU A 108 2.51 -12.00 7.77
C GLU A 108 2.76 -13.22 6.87
N ILE A 109 3.63 -13.06 5.86
CA ILE A 109 3.98 -14.16 4.95
C ILE A 109 4.62 -15.34 5.71
N SER A 110 5.42 -15.05 6.75
CA SER A 110 6.08 -16.10 7.54
C SER A 110 5.13 -16.90 8.43
N GLU A 111 3.92 -16.41 8.68
CA GLU A 111 2.87 -17.10 9.46
C GLU A 111 2.00 -18.00 8.59
N ILE A 112 2.15 -17.96 7.26
CA ILE A 112 1.32 -18.69 6.31
C ILE A 112 1.99 -20.01 5.94
N GLU A 113 1.26 -21.12 6.08
CA GLU A 113 1.69 -22.47 5.68
C GLU A 113 1.37 -22.80 4.21
N GLY A 114 1.00 -21.83 3.39
CA GLY A 114 0.57 -21.99 1.99
C GLY A 114 1.51 -21.34 0.97
N ASP A 115 1.14 -21.53 -0.31
CA ASP A 115 1.81 -20.85 -1.42
C ASP A 115 1.52 -19.35 -1.38
N VAL A 116 2.59 -18.53 -1.46
CA VAL A 116 2.47 -17.08 -1.49
C VAL A 116 2.99 -16.53 -2.82
N VAL A 117 2.21 -15.63 -3.42
CA VAL A 117 2.62 -14.86 -4.60
C VAL A 117 2.61 -13.36 -4.29
N ILE A 118 3.52 -12.63 -4.91
CA ILE A 118 3.71 -11.21 -4.59
C ILE A 118 3.52 -10.35 -5.84
N ILE A 119 2.69 -9.32 -5.69
CA ILE A 119 2.57 -8.20 -6.62
C ILE A 119 3.24 -7.02 -5.95
N THR A 120 4.16 -6.36 -6.63
CA THR A 120 4.89 -5.24 -6.06
C THR A 120 4.50 -3.92 -6.71
N SER A 121 4.30 -2.92 -5.88
CA SER A 121 4.07 -1.54 -6.27
C SER A 121 5.21 -0.69 -5.71
N GLY A 122 6.15 -0.31 -6.59
CA GLY A 122 7.37 0.42 -6.25
C GLY A 122 8.64 -0.43 -6.28
N ARG A 123 9.73 0.20 -6.72
CA ARG A 123 11.04 -0.45 -6.93
C ARG A 123 11.61 -1.08 -5.66
N ARG A 124 11.40 -0.45 -4.50
CA ARG A 124 11.91 -0.97 -3.22
C ARG A 124 11.29 -2.31 -2.85
N ALA A 125 10.00 -2.50 -3.10
CA ALA A 125 9.34 -3.78 -2.86
C ALA A 125 9.84 -4.85 -3.84
N ARG A 126 9.86 -4.55 -5.14
CA ARG A 126 10.36 -5.48 -6.16
C ARG A 126 11.76 -5.97 -5.82
N ASP A 127 12.72 -5.06 -5.63
CA ASP A 127 14.12 -5.40 -5.40
C ASP A 127 14.32 -6.21 -4.13
N PHE A 128 13.51 -5.94 -3.10
CA PHE A 128 13.56 -6.65 -1.83
C PHE A 128 13.11 -8.10 -1.97
N PHE A 129 11.93 -8.33 -2.56
CA PHE A 129 11.35 -9.66 -2.68
C PHE A 129 12.08 -10.51 -3.72
N THR A 130 12.46 -9.94 -4.86
CA THR A 130 13.23 -10.64 -5.89
C THR A 130 14.58 -11.13 -5.36
N ARG A 131 15.32 -10.30 -4.60
CA ARG A 131 16.62 -10.69 -4.04
C ARG A 131 16.53 -11.80 -2.98
N ARG A 132 15.37 -11.97 -2.36
CA ARG A 132 15.12 -13.01 -1.36
C ARG A 132 14.47 -14.26 -1.94
N GLY A 133 14.27 -14.33 -3.25
CA GLY A 133 13.74 -15.50 -3.93
C GLY A 133 12.23 -15.70 -3.76
N TYR A 134 11.48 -14.67 -3.34
CA TYR A 134 10.03 -14.75 -3.31
C TYR A 134 9.44 -14.79 -4.73
N ASN A 135 8.30 -15.43 -4.89
CA ASN A 135 7.58 -15.51 -6.15
C ASN A 135 6.89 -14.18 -6.48
N VAL A 136 7.60 -13.29 -7.20
CA VAL A 136 7.07 -11.99 -7.64
C VAL A 136 6.46 -12.17 -9.02
N ILE A 137 5.13 -12.16 -9.10
CA ILE A 137 4.37 -12.38 -10.34
C ILE A 137 4.12 -11.11 -11.15
N SER A 138 4.15 -9.93 -10.50
CA SER A 138 3.97 -8.64 -11.17
C SER A 138 4.69 -7.50 -10.44
N SER A 139 5.06 -6.45 -11.19
CA SER A 139 5.77 -5.29 -10.66
C SER A 139 5.34 -4.01 -11.35
N HIS A 140 4.77 -3.08 -10.61
CA HIS A 140 4.36 -1.76 -11.07
C HIS A 140 5.32 -0.70 -10.54
N LEU A 141 5.95 0.07 -11.44
CA LEU A 141 7.06 0.98 -11.12
C LEU A 141 6.83 2.37 -11.69
N GLY A 142 7.50 3.37 -11.08
CA GLY A 142 7.64 4.71 -11.67
C GLY A 142 6.55 5.72 -11.32
N PHE A 143 5.53 5.35 -10.54
CA PHE A 143 4.39 6.23 -10.21
C PHE A 143 4.52 6.93 -8.84
N SER A 144 5.52 6.58 -8.01
CA SER A 144 5.66 7.11 -6.65
C SER A 144 5.80 8.64 -6.57
N ASP A 145 6.32 9.29 -7.62
CA ASP A 145 6.50 10.75 -7.64
C ASP A 145 5.20 11.51 -7.92
N LYS A 146 4.34 10.96 -8.76
CA LYS A 146 3.07 11.57 -9.19
C LYS A 146 2.02 10.48 -9.41
N PRO A 147 1.53 9.82 -8.35
CA PRO A 147 0.52 8.77 -8.50
C PRO A 147 -0.74 9.35 -9.13
N SER A 148 -1.23 8.67 -10.17
CA SER A 148 -2.47 8.99 -10.86
C SER A 148 -3.54 7.94 -10.60
N TYR A 149 -4.79 8.26 -10.94
CA TYR A 149 -5.88 7.29 -10.93
C TYR A 149 -5.62 6.13 -11.90
N ASN A 150 -5.07 6.43 -13.08
CA ASN A 150 -4.77 5.41 -14.09
C ASN A 150 -3.73 4.38 -13.60
N ASP A 151 -2.74 4.81 -12.81
CA ASP A 151 -1.77 3.89 -12.20
C ASP A 151 -2.46 2.93 -11.23
N ALA A 152 -3.39 3.45 -10.42
CA ALA A 152 -4.17 2.63 -9.50
C ALA A 152 -5.10 1.66 -10.26
N VAL A 153 -5.72 2.09 -11.34
CA VAL A 153 -6.55 1.24 -12.21
C VAL A 153 -5.69 0.14 -12.82
N ALA A 154 -4.51 0.43 -13.34
CA ALA A 154 -3.62 -0.57 -13.94
C ALA A 154 -3.23 -1.67 -12.92
N ILE A 155 -2.89 -1.28 -11.68
CA ILE A 155 -2.58 -2.23 -10.60
C ILE A 155 -3.81 -3.06 -10.24
N ALA A 156 -4.97 -2.42 -10.12
CA ALA A 156 -6.21 -3.09 -9.75
C ALA A 156 -6.68 -4.07 -10.84
N THR A 157 -6.54 -3.70 -12.12
CA THR A 157 -6.89 -4.56 -13.27
C THR A 157 -5.98 -5.78 -13.31
N ASP A 158 -4.65 -5.61 -13.21
CA ASP A 158 -3.69 -6.72 -13.17
C ASP A 158 -4.00 -7.68 -12.00
N ALA A 159 -4.30 -7.14 -10.81
CA ALA A 159 -4.66 -7.96 -9.66
C ALA A 159 -6.01 -8.69 -9.87
N ALA A 160 -7.01 -8.04 -10.45
CA ALA A 160 -8.32 -8.63 -10.72
C ALA A 160 -8.26 -9.74 -11.78
N GLU A 161 -7.51 -9.55 -12.86
CA GLU A 161 -7.30 -10.54 -13.92
C GLU A 161 -6.62 -11.78 -13.34
N ARG A 162 -5.53 -11.62 -12.57
CA ARG A 162 -4.82 -12.73 -11.93
C ARG A 162 -5.67 -13.48 -10.91
N PHE A 163 -6.53 -12.79 -10.18
CA PHE A 163 -7.51 -13.41 -9.30
C PHE A 163 -8.55 -14.21 -10.10
N GLY A 164 -9.02 -13.69 -11.24
CA GLY A 164 -9.88 -14.40 -12.18
C GLY A 164 -9.23 -15.67 -12.74
N ASP A 165 -7.94 -15.59 -13.07
CA ASP A 165 -7.10 -16.70 -13.57
C ASP A 165 -6.69 -17.70 -12.47
N MET A 166 -7.20 -17.57 -11.25
CA MET A 166 -6.90 -18.44 -10.10
C MET A 166 -5.41 -18.51 -9.73
N GLN A 167 -4.64 -17.45 -9.97
CA GLN A 167 -3.24 -17.41 -9.57
C GLN A 167 -3.10 -17.28 -8.03
N PHE A 168 -4.14 -16.78 -7.36
CA PHE A 168 -4.31 -16.74 -5.90
C PHE A 168 -5.80 -16.70 -5.55
N ASP A 169 -6.14 -17.08 -4.32
CA ASP A 169 -7.51 -17.20 -3.82
C ASP A 169 -7.91 -16.02 -2.92
N GLU A 170 -6.93 -15.33 -2.37
CA GLU A 170 -7.09 -14.15 -1.51
C GLU A 170 -5.98 -13.14 -1.81
N LEU A 171 -6.29 -11.85 -1.78
CA LEU A 171 -5.31 -10.80 -1.99
C LEU A 171 -5.29 -9.84 -0.82
N HIS A 172 -4.13 -9.75 -0.18
CA HIS A 172 -3.83 -8.80 0.86
C HIS A 172 -3.08 -7.59 0.28
N ILE A 173 -3.44 -6.38 0.69
CA ILE A 173 -2.66 -5.19 0.40
C ILE A 173 -1.88 -4.75 1.63
N VAL A 174 -0.57 -4.64 1.50
CA VAL A 174 0.30 -4.10 2.55
C VAL A 174 0.76 -2.70 2.15
N PHE A 175 0.39 -1.73 2.97
CA PHE A 175 0.69 -0.32 2.73
C PHE A 175 0.94 0.41 4.05
N THR A 176 1.35 1.67 3.98
CA THR A 176 1.51 2.51 5.16
C THR A 176 0.37 3.51 5.25
N LEU A 177 -0.46 3.38 6.28
CA LEU A 177 -1.53 4.32 6.57
C LEU A 177 -0.95 5.61 7.16
N PHE A 178 -1.18 6.73 6.48
CA PHE A 178 -0.80 8.04 6.96
C PHE A 178 -1.87 8.58 7.93
N LYS A 179 -1.53 8.67 9.22
CA LYS A 179 -2.37 9.34 10.23
C LYS A 179 -1.95 10.79 10.42
N THR A 180 -0.68 11.01 10.69
CA THR A 180 -0.06 12.33 10.85
C THR A 180 1.37 12.31 10.34
N ALA A 181 2.02 13.48 10.28
CA ALA A 181 3.44 13.55 9.91
C ALA A 181 4.35 12.75 10.86
N LEU A 182 3.94 12.55 12.11
CA LEU A 182 4.68 11.80 13.13
C LEU A 182 4.23 10.33 13.23
N SER A 183 2.98 10.02 12.84
CA SER A 183 2.40 8.67 12.97
C SER A 183 2.05 8.10 11.61
N GLN A 184 2.79 7.07 11.23
CA GLN A 184 2.64 6.33 9.98
C GLN A 184 2.63 4.85 10.34
N ILE A 185 1.53 4.15 10.04
CA ILE A 185 1.29 2.78 10.51
C ILE A 185 1.31 1.83 9.31
N PRO A 186 2.24 0.87 9.26
CA PRO A 186 2.18 -0.24 8.30
C PRO A 186 0.92 -1.06 8.57
N THR A 187 0.08 -1.18 7.56
CA THR A 187 -1.23 -1.83 7.65
C THR A 187 -1.35 -2.87 6.55
N SER A 188 -2.08 -3.93 6.85
CA SER A 188 -2.46 -4.95 5.90
C SER A 188 -3.97 -5.09 5.92
N ASP A 189 -4.58 -5.08 4.74
CA ASP A 189 -6.02 -5.24 4.54
C ASP A 189 -6.27 -6.29 3.45
N ILE A 190 -7.33 -7.10 3.59
CA ILE A 190 -7.76 -8.03 2.55
C ILE A 190 -8.60 -7.25 1.54
N ILE A 191 -8.25 -7.30 0.25
CA ILE A 191 -8.98 -6.59 -0.81
C ILE A 191 -9.72 -7.49 -1.79
N LEU A 192 -9.31 -8.75 -1.91
CA LEU A 192 -10.02 -9.77 -2.68
C LEU A 192 -10.12 -11.06 -1.88
N PRO A 193 -11.26 -11.75 -1.94
CA PRO A 193 -12.50 -11.37 -2.62
C PRO A 193 -13.14 -10.12 -2.00
N VAL A 194 -13.93 -9.37 -2.77
CA VAL A 194 -14.55 -8.10 -2.32
C VAL A 194 -15.46 -8.30 -1.09
N LEU A 195 -15.97 -9.50 -0.89
CA LEU A 195 -16.73 -9.89 0.31
C LEU A 195 -15.94 -9.73 1.61
N SER A 196 -14.62 -9.84 1.57
CA SER A 196 -13.75 -9.70 2.75
C SER A 196 -13.64 -8.24 3.23
N LEU A 197 -13.90 -7.26 2.35
CA LEU A 197 -13.87 -5.84 2.71
C LEU A 197 -14.92 -5.43 3.76
N ILE A 198 -15.98 -6.26 3.96
CA ILE A 198 -17.06 -5.97 4.90
C ILE A 198 -16.60 -6.21 6.34
N HIS A 199 -15.75 -7.18 6.58
CA HIS A 199 -15.26 -7.50 7.92
C HIS A 199 -14.25 -6.47 8.47
N ILE A 200 -13.69 -5.63 7.60
CA ILE A 200 -12.70 -4.59 7.98
C ILE A 200 -13.39 -3.31 8.49
N SER A 201 -14.69 -3.15 8.25
CA SER A 201 -15.44 -1.94 8.55
C SER A 201 -16.43 -2.09 9.70
N GLU A 202 -16.08 -2.75 10.81
CA GLU A 202 -16.72 -2.38 12.07
C GLU A 202 -16.13 -1.01 12.48
N PRO A 203 -16.87 0.09 12.30
CA PRO A 203 -16.52 1.31 12.99
C PRO A 203 -16.65 0.97 14.46
N THR A 204 -15.55 1.09 15.20
CA THR A 204 -15.60 1.17 16.66
C THR A 204 -16.60 2.28 16.96
N ARG A 205 -17.88 1.91 17.20
CA ARG A 205 -18.88 2.85 17.69
C ARG A 205 -18.27 3.45 18.95
N PRO A 206 -18.11 4.77 19.04
CA PRO A 206 -17.75 5.36 20.30
C PRO A 206 -18.84 4.91 21.29
N ARG A 207 -18.45 4.18 22.34
CA ARG A 207 -19.34 3.92 23.46
C ARG A 207 -19.82 5.30 23.94
N LEU A 208 -21.07 5.60 23.67
CA LEU A 208 -21.76 6.70 24.34
C LEU A 208 -21.68 6.36 25.82
N ILE A 209 -20.80 7.06 26.53
CA ILE A 209 -20.82 7.09 27.98
C ILE A 209 -22.07 7.88 28.32
N SER A 210 -23.15 7.17 28.68
CA SER A 210 -24.31 7.78 29.31
C SER A 210 -23.88 8.26 30.68
N TYR A 211 -23.99 9.56 30.92
CA TYR A 211 -24.04 10.14 32.25
C TYR A 211 -25.38 9.83 32.90
#